data_9f93229e30e710a03503c90aaeb93345
#
_entry.id   9f93229e30e710a03503c90aaeb93345
#
_cell.length_a   1.000
_cell.length_b   1.000
_cell.length_c   1.000
_cell.angle_alpha   90.00
_cell.angle_beta   90.00
_cell.angle_gamma   90.00
#
_symmetry.space_group_name_H-M   'P 1'
#
loop_
_entity.id
_entity.type
_entity.pdbx_description
1 polymer ?
#
loop_
_entity_poly.entity_id
_entity_poly.type
_entity_poly.pdbx_seq_one_letter_code
_entity_poly.pdbx_strand_id
1 'polypeptide(L)'
;MVMSRRLLYRSGFWEIARPRHPLTAAHVVVRLSDPSTDFALPSATDWLFCHHLARAALAKVLGVEHCAVMFAHQWHPLGAGLGEPVAESSTPTFHLFGRWAGETTTPGLQLSLPAHRRVALPESELEATDEAIRESLRRELPDAIVASADAARAAVEPVPDPAVLVRTIPAGDRHTVMEPVSGVASVRDFLPADLLAIGASLGALPLSGGVSGFSCLAVESLTPGTPLRVHALGRSAAEELNPVVELFRSPEVSLALL
;
A
#
# COMPACT_ATOMS: atom_id res chain seq x y z
N MET A 1 22.08 11.44 15.38
CA MET A 1 21.16 10.68 14.52
C MET A 1 20.49 11.69 13.60
N VAL A 2 20.91 11.76 12.34
CA VAL A 2 20.32 12.70 11.37
C VAL A 2 18.92 12.16 11.08
N MET A 3 17.88 12.84 11.59
CA MET A 3 16.50 12.55 11.19
C MET A 3 16.43 12.67 9.66
N SER A 4 16.02 11.60 9.01
CA SER A 4 15.80 11.63 7.57
C SER A 4 14.82 12.77 7.26
N ARG A 5 15.20 13.73 6.41
CA ARG A 5 14.35 14.86 5.95
C ARG A 5 13.00 14.41 5.40
N ARG A 6 12.83 13.13 5.17
CA ARG A 6 11.68 12.49 4.50
C ARG A 6 10.68 11.86 5.46
N LEU A 7 10.98 11.81 6.76
CA LEU A 7 10.03 11.35 7.77
C LEU A 7 8.90 12.38 7.90
N LEU A 8 7.66 11.93 7.71
CA LEU A 8 6.46 12.75 7.84
C LEU A 8 5.82 12.57 9.22
N TYR A 9 5.73 11.31 9.69
CA TYR A 9 5.18 10.96 10.99
C TYR A 9 5.73 9.62 11.47
N ARG A 10 5.75 9.40 12.79
CA ARG A 10 6.08 8.11 13.42
C ARG A 10 5.04 7.77 14.46
N SER A 11 4.49 6.57 14.38
CA SER A 11 3.61 5.97 15.38
C SER A 11 4.37 5.00 16.30
N GLY A 12 3.66 4.07 16.95
CA GLY A 12 4.27 3.05 17.79
C GLY A 12 5.14 2.05 17.04
N PHE A 13 4.64 1.54 15.91
CA PHE A 13 5.32 0.51 15.11
C PHE A 13 5.73 1.00 13.72
N TRP A 14 5.05 2.01 13.17
CA TRP A 14 5.19 2.42 11.78
C TRP A 14 5.67 3.86 11.61
N GLU A 15 6.24 4.11 10.45
CA GLU A 15 6.60 5.44 9.97
C GLU A 15 5.86 5.75 8.68
N ILE A 16 5.29 6.96 8.59
CA ILE A 16 4.86 7.56 7.33
C ILE A 16 6.04 8.39 6.82
N ALA A 17 6.48 8.11 5.59
CA ALA A 17 7.63 8.80 5.03
C ALA A 17 7.44 9.09 3.52
N ARG A 18 8.14 10.10 3.03
CA ARG A 18 8.32 10.30 1.60
C ARG A 18 9.37 9.30 1.09
N PRO A 19 9.10 8.47 0.07
CA PRO A 19 10.11 7.58 -0.49
C PRO A 19 11.26 8.39 -1.12
N ARG A 20 12.42 7.78 -1.23
CA ARG A 20 13.60 8.39 -1.83
C ARG A 20 13.40 8.77 -3.30
N HIS A 21 12.62 7.96 -4.00
CA HIS A 21 12.25 8.16 -5.39
C HIS A 21 10.74 8.13 -5.53
N PRO A 22 10.04 9.23 -5.16
CA PRO A 22 8.59 9.29 -5.26
C PRO A 22 8.18 9.23 -6.73
N LEU A 23 7.16 8.45 -7.04
CA LEU A 23 6.61 8.33 -8.40
C LEU A 23 5.67 9.50 -8.73
N THR A 24 4.96 9.99 -7.71
CA THR A 24 4.02 11.12 -7.81
C THR A 24 4.10 11.95 -6.53
N ALA A 25 3.52 13.15 -6.56
CA ALA A 25 3.44 14.00 -5.37
C ALA A 25 2.67 13.35 -4.20
N ALA A 26 1.70 12.48 -4.49
CA ALA A 26 0.93 11.74 -3.49
C ALA A 26 1.48 10.34 -3.21
N HIS A 27 2.72 10.02 -3.60
CA HIS A 27 3.36 8.77 -3.23
C HIS A 27 4.03 8.90 -1.87
N VAL A 28 3.48 8.24 -0.87
CA VAL A 28 4.07 8.08 0.47
C VAL A 28 4.24 6.61 0.79
N VAL A 29 5.06 6.30 1.79
CA VAL A 29 5.24 4.93 2.29
C VAL A 29 4.87 4.84 3.75
N VAL A 30 4.27 3.70 4.13
CA VAL A 30 4.12 3.26 5.52
C VAL A 30 5.06 2.09 5.69
N ARG A 31 6.08 2.23 6.53
CA ARG A 31 7.11 1.21 6.75
C ARG A 31 7.30 0.92 8.24
N LEU A 32 7.72 -0.30 8.57
CA LEU A 32 8.06 -0.66 9.94
C LEU A 32 9.25 0.16 10.44
N SER A 33 9.14 0.66 11.68
CA SER A 33 10.23 1.33 12.39
C SER A 33 11.29 0.32 12.84
N ASP A 34 10.86 -0.90 13.21
CA ASP A 34 11.72 -2.00 13.64
C ASP A 34 11.36 -3.26 12.83
N PRO A 35 12.30 -3.80 12.03
CA PRO A 35 12.07 -4.98 11.20
C PRO A 35 11.77 -6.26 11.99
N SER A 36 12.06 -6.29 13.30
CA SER A 36 11.74 -7.43 14.17
C SER A 36 10.29 -7.44 14.68
N THR A 37 9.51 -6.42 14.34
CA THR A 37 8.10 -6.33 14.75
C THR A 37 7.25 -7.35 14.00
N ASP A 38 6.53 -8.20 14.73
CA ASP A 38 5.57 -9.12 14.16
C ASP A 38 4.33 -8.38 13.63
N PHE A 39 3.81 -8.86 12.49
CA PHE A 39 2.53 -8.38 11.96
C PHE A 39 1.37 -9.08 12.69
N ALA A 40 1.01 -8.52 13.83
CA ALA A 40 -0.02 -9.01 14.75
C ALA A 40 -1.07 -7.91 15.01
N LEU A 41 -2.08 -8.19 15.81
CA LEU A 41 -3.19 -7.28 16.07
C LEU A 41 -2.74 -5.85 16.46
N PRO A 42 -1.76 -5.64 17.37
CA PRO A 42 -1.31 -4.29 17.70
C PRO A 42 -0.67 -3.56 16.52
N SER A 43 0.23 -4.23 15.77
CA SER A 43 0.91 -3.62 14.63
C SER A 43 -0.04 -3.41 13.44
N ALA A 44 -1.03 -4.30 13.21
CA ALA A 44 -2.06 -4.13 12.20
C ALA A 44 -2.99 -2.93 12.53
N THR A 45 -3.36 -2.77 13.80
CA THR A 45 -4.15 -1.63 14.27
C THR A 45 -3.39 -0.30 14.05
N ASP A 46 -2.12 -0.27 14.41
CA ASP A 46 -1.27 0.91 14.23
C ASP A 46 -0.98 1.20 12.74
N TRP A 47 -0.92 0.17 11.89
CA TRP A 47 -0.83 0.35 10.44
C TRP A 47 -2.08 1.04 9.87
N LEU A 48 -3.28 0.58 10.26
CA LEU A 48 -4.53 1.23 9.84
C LEU A 48 -4.61 2.67 10.34
N PHE A 49 -4.18 2.93 11.56
CA PHE A 49 -4.06 4.29 12.07
C PHE A 49 -3.17 5.16 11.18
N CYS A 50 -1.97 4.68 10.81
CA CYS A 50 -1.06 5.38 9.90
C CYS A 50 -1.67 5.57 8.50
N HIS A 51 -2.36 4.55 7.97
CA HIS A 51 -3.03 4.63 6.67
C HIS A 51 -4.13 5.68 6.67
N HIS A 52 -5.00 5.70 7.69
CA HIS A 52 -6.08 6.70 7.82
C HIS A 52 -5.50 8.11 7.90
N LEU A 53 -4.49 8.30 8.74
CA LEU A 53 -3.83 9.58 8.95
C LEU A 53 -3.16 10.08 7.65
N ALA A 54 -2.42 9.21 6.95
CA ALA A 54 -1.78 9.55 5.68
C ALA A 54 -2.82 9.91 4.61
N ARG A 55 -3.89 9.10 4.49
CA ARG A 55 -4.95 9.34 3.52
C ARG A 55 -5.68 10.66 3.75
N ALA A 56 -6.03 10.97 5.00
CA ALA A 56 -6.69 12.24 5.35
C ALA A 56 -5.79 13.44 5.00
N ALA A 57 -4.50 13.37 5.32
CA ALA A 57 -3.55 14.41 4.98
C ALA A 57 -3.38 14.59 3.45
N LEU A 58 -3.28 13.49 2.71
CA LEU A 58 -3.16 13.52 1.24
C LEU A 58 -4.44 14.09 0.59
N ALA A 59 -5.62 13.73 1.09
CA ALA A 59 -6.88 14.28 0.62
C ALA A 59 -6.93 15.80 0.84
N LYS A 60 -6.51 16.27 1.99
CA LYS A 60 -6.56 17.69 2.35
C LYS A 60 -5.53 18.55 1.61
N VAL A 61 -4.32 18.02 1.39
CA VAL A 61 -3.21 18.77 0.78
C VAL A 61 -3.24 18.70 -0.74
N LEU A 62 -3.60 17.54 -1.31
CA LEU A 62 -3.50 17.26 -2.75
C LEU A 62 -4.84 16.93 -3.41
N GLY A 63 -5.94 16.89 -2.65
CA GLY A 63 -7.25 16.53 -3.17
C GLY A 63 -7.39 15.04 -3.54
N VAL A 64 -6.62 14.16 -2.88
CA VAL A 64 -6.68 12.72 -3.14
C VAL A 64 -8.06 12.15 -2.85
N GLU A 65 -8.66 11.51 -3.83
CA GLU A 65 -9.99 10.89 -3.76
C GLU A 65 -9.90 9.37 -3.55
N HIS A 66 -8.91 8.72 -4.19
CA HIS A 66 -8.69 7.27 -4.17
C HIS A 66 -7.26 6.94 -3.79
N CYS A 67 -7.05 5.74 -3.25
CA CYS A 67 -5.70 5.23 -2.96
C CYS A 67 -5.52 3.81 -3.49
N ALA A 68 -4.32 3.54 -3.98
CA ALA A 68 -3.84 2.18 -4.19
C ALA A 68 -2.68 1.91 -3.21
N VAL A 69 -2.60 0.68 -2.72
CA VAL A 69 -1.54 0.24 -1.80
C VAL A 69 -0.77 -0.90 -2.45
N MET A 70 0.52 -0.70 -2.67
CA MET A 70 1.42 -1.71 -3.23
C MET A 70 2.44 -2.15 -2.17
N PHE A 71 2.67 -3.46 -2.09
CA PHE A 71 3.65 -4.04 -1.15
C PHE A 71 4.18 -5.37 -1.68
N ALA A 72 5.28 -5.83 -1.12
CA ALA A 72 5.84 -7.16 -1.38
C ALA A 72 5.56 -8.09 -0.20
N HIS A 73 5.23 -9.35 -0.49
CA HIS A 73 5.12 -10.42 0.49
C HIS A 73 6.12 -11.51 0.17
N GLN A 74 7.06 -11.76 1.09
CA GLN A 74 8.16 -12.72 0.91
C GLN A 74 9.01 -12.51 -0.37
N TRP A 75 8.90 -11.34 -0.98
CA TRP A 75 9.61 -10.95 -2.18
C TRP A 75 10.50 -9.74 -1.93
N HIS A 76 11.76 -9.85 -2.34
CA HIS A 76 12.67 -8.71 -2.37
C HIS A 76 12.87 -8.29 -3.82
N PRO A 77 12.40 -7.09 -4.22
CA PRO A 77 12.63 -6.58 -5.56
C PRO A 77 14.12 -6.55 -5.89
N LEU A 78 14.53 -7.22 -6.96
CA LEU A 78 15.91 -7.24 -7.43
C LEU A 78 16.20 -5.95 -8.22
N GLY A 79 16.30 -4.83 -7.50
CA GLY A 79 16.56 -3.53 -8.12
C GLY A 79 15.29 -2.81 -8.61
N ALA A 80 15.50 -1.80 -9.46
CA ALA A 80 14.42 -0.96 -9.99
C ALA A 80 13.84 -1.55 -11.28
N GLY A 81 13.26 -2.74 -11.20
CA GLY A 81 12.56 -3.37 -12.33
C GLY A 81 11.33 -2.58 -12.78
N LEU A 82 10.87 -2.82 -14.02
CA LEU A 82 9.60 -2.29 -14.49
C LEU A 82 8.46 -2.80 -13.60
N GLY A 83 7.52 -1.91 -13.28
CA GLY A 83 6.36 -2.23 -12.48
C GLY A 83 6.60 -2.30 -10.97
N GLU A 84 7.78 -1.86 -10.48
CA GLU A 84 8.09 -1.82 -9.05
C GLU A 84 8.63 -0.45 -8.63
N PRO A 85 8.26 0.01 -7.42
CA PRO A 85 8.97 1.11 -6.79
C PRO A 85 10.42 0.72 -6.50
N VAL A 86 11.31 1.70 -6.42
CA VAL A 86 12.70 1.44 -6.03
C VAL A 86 12.72 0.99 -4.57
N ALA A 87 13.34 -0.16 -4.28
CA ALA A 87 13.52 -0.66 -2.92
C ALA A 87 14.38 0.32 -2.10
N GLU A 88 13.92 0.69 -0.93
CA GLU A 88 14.58 1.68 -0.06
C GLU A 88 15.14 1.10 1.23
N SER A 89 14.61 -0.03 1.66
CA SER A 89 15.03 -0.70 2.90
C SER A 89 14.66 -2.18 2.85
N SER A 90 15.22 -2.95 3.77
CA SER A 90 14.85 -4.35 4.03
C SER A 90 13.62 -4.49 4.94
N THR A 91 13.05 -3.38 5.43
CA THR A 91 11.86 -3.41 6.26
C THR A 91 10.60 -3.53 5.40
N PRO A 92 9.55 -4.23 5.86
CA PRO A 92 8.25 -4.23 5.21
C PRO A 92 7.78 -2.80 4.94
N THR A 93 7.46 -2.54 3.67
CA THR A 93 7.10 -1.21 3.18
C THR A 93 5.84 -1.31 2.33
N PHE A 94 4.85 -0.50 2.69
CA PHE A 94 3.62 -0.32 1.94
C PHE A 94 3.68 1.03 1.23
N HIS A 95 3.63 1.00 -0.11
CA HIS A 95 3.58 2.19 -0.95
C HIS A 95 2.13 2.61 -1.12
N LEU A 96 1.79 3.81 -0.67
CA LEU A 96 0.49 4.44 -0.88
C LEU A 96 0.57 5.39 -2.06
N PHE A 97 -0.30 5.19 -3.03
CA PHE A 97 -0.44 6.05 -4.20
C PHE A 97 -1.80 6.74 -4.14
N GLY A 98 -1.79 8.02 -3.77
CA GLY A 98 -3.00 8.84 -3.85
C GLY A 98 -3.29 9.25 -5.29
N ARG A 99 -4.59 9.28 -5.64
CA ARG A 99 -5.09 9.61 -6.97
C ARG A 99 -6.20 10.66 -6.87
N TRP A 100 -6.23 11.56 -7.84
CA TRP A 100 -7.26 12.60 -7.96
C TRP A 100 -7.52 12.92 -9.43
N ALA A 101 -8.66 13.54 -9.72
CA ALA A 101 -9.00 13.95 -11.06
C ALA A 101 -8.04 15.06 -11.55
N GLY A 102 -7.48 14.92 -12.75
CA GLY A 102 -6.62 15.91 -13.36
C GLY A 102 -5.14 15.84 -12.93
N GLU A 103 -4.72 14.77 -12.25
CA GLU A 103 -3.28 14.54 -12.03
C GLU A 103 -2.53 14.42 -13.37
N THR A 104 -1.35 15.02 -13.45
CA THR A 104 -0.56 15.05 -14.70
C THR A 104 0.39 13.87 -14.84
N THR A 105 0.71 13.22 -13.73
CA THR A 105 1.64 12.07 -13.67
C THR A 105 1.04 11.00 -12.80
N THR A 106 0.84 9.82 -13.37
CA THR A 106 0.21 8.69 -12.66
C THR A 106 1.26 7.68 -12.21
N PRO A 107 1.02 6.95 -11.10
CA PRO A 107 1.92 5.88 -10.65
C PRO A 107 2.13 4.81 -11.73
N GLY A 108 1.08 4.40 -12.42
CA GLY A 108 1.13 3.39 -13.48
C GLY A 108 2.02 3.80 -14.64
N LEU A 109 1.91 5.06 -15.08
CA LEU A 109 2.78 5.59 -16.12
C LEU A 109 4.25 5.58 -15.69
N GLN A 110 4.55 6.00 -14.47
CA GLN A 110 5.91 5.98 -13.93
C GLN A 110 6.44 4.56 -13.73
N LEU A 111 5.63 3.63 -13.24
CA LEU A 111 6.02 2.23 -13.04
C LEU A 111 6.20 1.48 -14.36
N SER A 112 5.58 1.91 -15.46
CA SER A 112 5.80 1.35 -16.79
C SER A 112 7.16 1.73 -17.39
N LEU A 113 7.87 2.70 -16.79
CA LEU A 113 9.18 3.15 -17.24
C LEU A 113 10.30 2.54 -16.38
N PRO A 114 11.47 2.23 -16.99
CA PRO A 114 12.67 1.94 -16.21
C PRO A 114 12.99 3.08 -15.25
N ALA A 115 13.54 2.78 -14.09
CA ALA A 115 13.77 3.76 -13.02
C ALA A 115 14.55 5.00 -13.48
N HIS A 116 15.57 4.82 -14.36
CA HIS A 116 16.39 5.91 -14.89
C HIS A 116 15.66 6.84 -15.90
N ARG A 117 14.47 6.44 -16.35
CA ARG A 117 13.61 7.23 -17.26
C ARG A 117 12.40 7.84 -16.57
N ARG A 118 12.19 7.53 -15.30
CA ARG A 118 11.09 8.10 -14.52
C ARG A 118 11.31 9.60 -14.32
N VAL A 119 10.23 10.36 -14.41
CA VAL A 119 10.30 11.81 -14.21
C VAL A 119 10.53 12.09 -12.73
N ALA A 120 11.62 12.73 -12.39
CA ALA A 120 11.88 13.20 -11.04
C ALA A 120 11.02 14.43 -10.74
N LEU A 121 10.40 14.45 -9.59
CA LEU A 121 9.70 15.64 -9.09
C LEU A 121 10.72 16.65 -8.56
N PRO A 122 10.52 17.98 -8.78
CA PRO A 122 11.39 19.00 -8.23
C PRO A 122 11.46 18.91 -6.70
N GLU A 123 12.66 18.93 -6.14
CA GLU A 123 12.87 18.78 -4.69
C GLU A 123 12.16 19.88 -3.89
N SER A 124 12.15 21.12 -4.40
CA SER A 124 11.46 22.23 -3.74
C SER A 124 9.94 22.07 -3.67
N GLU A 125 9.33 21.47 -4.69
CA GLU A 125 7.89 21.18 -4.68
C GLU A 125 7.57 20.03 -3.70
N LEU A 126 8.44 19.03 -3.64
CA LEU A 126 8.32 17.93 -2.69
C LEU A 126 8.47 18.43 -1.24
N GLU A 127 9.45 19.30 -0.96
CA GLU A 127 9.66 19.87 0.36
C GLU A 127 8.44 20.68 0.82
N ALA A 128 7.89 21.52 -0.05
CA ALA A 128 6.69 22.31 0.25
C ALA A 128 5.46 21.39 0.50
N THR A 129 5.29 20.37 -0.32
CA THR A 129 4.22 19.38 -0.16
C THR A 129 4.40 18.58 1.13
N ASP A 130 5.62 18.16 1.46
CA ASP A 130 5.92 17.41 2.67
C ASP A 130 5.67 18.23 3.94
N GLU A 131 5.98 19.53 3.93
CA GLU A 131 5.66 20.38 5.07
C GLU A 131 4.14 20.57 5.24
N ALA A 132 3.41 20.77 4.14
CA ALA A 132 1.95 20.83 4.16
C ALA A 132 1.33 19.50 4.68
N ILE A 133 1.87 18.37 4.27
CA ILE A 133 1.45 17.06 4.77
C ILE A 133 1.75 16.92 6.27
N ARG A 134 2.95 17.26 6.74
CA ARG A 134 3.29 17.22 8.19
C ARG A 134 2.34 18.07 9.02
N GLU A 135 2.01 19.26 8.54
CA GLU A 135 1.07 20.13 9.23
C GLU A 135 -0.35 19.56 9.24
N SER A 136 -0.78 18.96 8.13
CA SER A 136 -2.08 18.26 8.08
C SER A 136 -2.10 17.06 9.01
N LEU A 137 -1.06 16.23 9.04
CA LEU A 137 -0.94 15.07 9.95
C LEU A 137 -1.09 15.49 11.42
N ARG A 138 -0.46 16.60 11.83
CA ARG A 138 -0.60 17.11 13.21
C ARG A 138 -2.03 17.52 13.55
N ARG A 139 -2.77 18.07 12.58
CA ARG A 139 -4.17 18.49 12.79
C ARG A 139 -5.14 17.32 12.82
N GLU A 140 -4.92 16.32 11.98
CA GLU A 140 -5.78 15.12 11.88
C GLU A 140 -5.53 14.10 13.02
N LEU A 141 -4.41 14.24 13.74
CA LEU A 141 -4.00 13.29 14.77
C LEU A 141 -5.06 13.02 15.86
N PRO A 142 -5.76 14.03 16.42
CA PRO A 142 -6.78 13.78 17.43
C PRO A 142 -7.91 12.89 16.95
N ASP A 143 -8.43 13.12 15.75
CA ASP A 143 -9.54 12.34 15.17
C ASP A 143 -9.09 10.92 14.81
N ALA A 144 -7.88 10.78 14.29
CA ALA A 144 -7.28 9.48 13.98
C ALA A 144 -7.07 8.62 15.25
N ILE A 145 -6.69 9.23 16.39
CA ILE A 145 -6.55 8.52 17.67
C ILE A 145 -7.91 7.98 18.13
N VAL A 146 -8.98 8.76 18.02
CA VAL A 146 -10.34 8.34 18.39
C VAL A 146 -10.77 7.15 17.51
N ALA A 147 -10.62 7.26 16.19
CA ALA A 147 -10.98 6.20 15.26
C ALA A 147 -10.20 4.89 15.52
N SER A 148 -8.89 5.01 15.81
CA SER A 148 -8.04 3.85 16.13
C SER A 148 -8.46 3.19 17.46
N ALA A 149 -8.84 3.97 18.48
CA ALA A 149 -9.32 3.44 19.75
C ALA A 149 -10.65 2.67 19.59
N ASP A 150 -11.53 3.15 18.72
CA ASP A 150 -12.80 2.48 18.42
C ASP A 150 -12.58 1.18 17.63
N ALA A 151 -11.67 1.19 16.64
CA ALA A 151 -11.25 0.00 15.91
C ALA A 151 -10.60 -1.04 16.83
N ALA A 152 -9.75 -0.62 17.77
CA ALA A 152 -9.13 -1.50 18.74
C ALA A 152 -10.14 -2.14 19.71
N ARG A 153 -11.20 -1.40 20.10
CA ARG A 153 -12.29 -1.98 20.92
C ARG A 153 -13.11 -3.01 20.15
N ALA A 154 -13.36 -2.77 18.86
CA ALA A 154 -14.06 -3.72 17.99
C ALA A 154 -13.24 -5.00 17.73
N ALA A 155 -11.91 -4.92 17.85
CA ALA A 155 -10.98 -6.02 17.59
C ALA A 155 -10.74 -6.96 18.79
N VAL A 156 -11.43 -6.79 19.92
CA VAL A 156 -11.24 -7.63 21.15
C VAL A 156 -11.86 -9.04 21.02
N GLU A 157 -12.63 -9.30 19.98
CA GLU A 157 -13.12 -10.64 19.64
C GLU A 157 -12.00 -11.53 19.07
N PRO A 158 -12.01 -12.86 19.30
CA PRO A 158 -11.01 -13.72 18.67
C PRO A 158 -11.04 -13.51 17.16
N VAL A 159 -9.86 -13.28 16.57
CA VAL A 159 -9.72 -13.08 15.11
C VAL A 159 -10.32 -14.29 14.40
N PRO A 160 -11.36 -14.13 13.57
CA PRO A 160 -11.98 -15.24 12.87
C PRO A 160 -10.99 -15.95 11.96
N ASP A 161 -11.32 -17.20 11.59
CA ASP A 161 -10.54 -17.93 10.59
C ASP A 161 -10.38 -17.05 9.31
N PRO A 162 -9.16 -16.83 8.82
CA PRO A 162 -8.90 -16.06 7.61
C PRO A 162 -9.76 -16.51 6.41
N ALA A 163 -10.04 -17.81 6.28
CA ALA A 163 -10.87 -18.35 5.21
C ALA A 163 -12.33 -17.87 5.25
N VAL A 164 -12.79 -17.38 6.41
CA VAL A 164 -14.14 -16.81 6.57
C VAL A 164 -14.16 -15.33 6.22
N LEU A 165 -13.02 -14.63 6.37
CA LEU A 165 -12.93 -13.19 6.16
C LEU A 165 -12.47 -12.80 4.75
N VAL A 166 -11.75 -13.69 4.03
CA VAL A 166 -11.16 -13.40 2.73
C VAL A 166 -11.47 -14.52 1.74
N ARG A 167 -12.08 -14.15 0.62
CA ARG A 167 -12.28 -15.05 -0.51
C ARG A 167 -11.08 -14.96 -1.45
N THR A 168 -10.44 -16.09 -1.70
CA THR A 168 -9.28 -16.21 -2.59
C THR A 168 -9.74 -16.76 -3.94
N ILE A 169 -9.46 -16.02 -5.03
CA ILE A 169 -9.91 -16.30 -6.39
C ILE A 169 -8.69 -16.42 -7.32
N PRO A 170 -8.41 -17.58 -7.92
CA PRO A 170 -7.41 -17.67 -8.97
C PRO A 170 -7.82 -16.80 -10.18
N ALA A 171 -6.95 -15.89 -10.61
CA ALA A 171 -7.20 -14.98 -11.73
C ALA A 171 -6.29 -15.26 -12.94
N GLY A 172 -5.29 -16.12 -12.78
CA GLY A 172 -4.34 -16.52 -13.85
C GLY A 172 -3.25 -17.43 -13.31
N ASP A 173 -2.25 -17.68 -14.16
CA ASP A 173 -1.07 -18.47 -13.82
C ASP A 173 -0.22 -17.74 -12.82
N ARG A 174 -0.08 -17.72 -11.70
CA ARG A 174 0.64 -16.88 -10.69
C ARG A 174 -0.10 -15.62 -10.28
N HIS A 175 -1.39 -15.46 -10.65
CA HIS A 175 -2.19 -14.31 -10.23
C HIS A 175 -3.38 -14.78 -9.39
N THR A 176 -3.47 -14.27 -8.20
CA THR A 176 -4.56 -14.54 -7.25
C THR A 176 -5.17 -13.21 -6.81
N VAL A 177 -6.48 -13.16 -6.75
CA VAL A 177 -7.24 -12.02 -6.21
C VAL A 177 -7.83 -12.41 -4.87
N MET A 178 -7.69 -11.54 -3.89
CA MET A 178 -8.31 -11.68 -2.57
C MET A 178 -9.36 -10.58 -2.40
N GLU A 179 -10.57 -11.00 -2.04
CA GLU A 179 -11.67 -10.09 -1.76
C GLU A 179 -12.11 -10.27 -0.29
N PRO A 180 -12.12 -9.19 0.52
CA PRO A 180 -12.72 -9.24 1.84
C PRO A 180 -14.20 -9.60 1.75
N VAL A 181 -14.65 -10.58 2.55
CA VAL A 181 -16.04 -11.03 2.57
C VAL A 181 -16.99 -9.93 3.06
N SER A 182 -16.47 -9.00 3.88
CA SER A 182 -17.18 -7.80 4.30
C SER A 182 -17.64 -6.89 3.15
N GLY A 183 -17.06 -7.05 1.95
CA GLY A 183 -17.43 -6.27 0.78
C GLY A 183 -17.03 -4.80 0.86
N VAL A 184 -16.08 -4.45 1.73
CA VAL A 184 -15.56 -3.08 1.86
C VAL A 184 -14.96 -2.59 0.54
N ALA A 185 -15.17 -1.32 0.23
CA ALA A 185 -14.71 -0.72 -1.03
C ALA A 185 -13.31 -0.08 -0.92
N SER A 186 -12.82 0.14 0.29
CA SER A 186 -11.58 0.86 0.57
C SER A 186 -10.81 0.22 1.72
N VAL A 187 -9.49 0.29 1.68
CA VAL A 187 -8.62 -0.05 2.82
C VAL A 187 -8.95 0.81 4.05
N ARG A 188 -9.50 2.00 3.84
CA ARG A 188 -9.98 2.86 4.92
C ARG A 188 -11.04 2.19 5.79
N ASP A 189 -11.83 1.29 5.22
CA ASP A 189 -12.95 0.65 5.89
C ASP A 189 -12.57 -0.71 6.51
N PHE A 190 -11.28 -1.09 6.44
CA PHE A 190 -10.76 -2.31 7.04
C PHE A 190 -10.76 -2.26 8.56
N LEU A 191 -11.07 -3.40 9.15
CA LEU A 191 -10.72 -3.71 10.53
C LEU A 191 -9.32 -4.36 10.58
N PRO A 192 -8.65 -4.34 11.73
CA PRO A 192 -7.38 -5.05 11.91
C PRO A 192 -7.45 -6.55 11.54
N ALA A 193 -8.62 -7.19 11.79
CA ALA A 193 -8.88 -8.58 11.42
C ALA A 193 -8.82 -8.80 9.89
N ASP A 194 -9.30 -7.86 9.07
CA ASP A 194 -9.25 -7.96 7.61
C ASP A 194 -7.80 -7.96 7.11
N LEU A 195 -6.95 -7.07 7.67
CA LEU A 195 -5.52 -7.04 7.34
C LEU A 195 -4.81 -8.33 7.72
N LEU A 196 -5.08 -8.85 8.92
CA LEU A 196 -4.48 -10.10 9.40
C LEU A 196 -4.94 -11.28 8.55
N ALA A 197 -6.22 -11.31 8.16
CA ALA A 197 -6.77 -12.34 7.29
C ALA A 197 -6.16 -12.31 5.88
N ILE A 198 -5.95 -11.12 5.29
CA ILE A 198 -5.24 -10.97 4.02
C ILE A 198 -3.79 -11.46 4.17
N GLY A 199 -3.09 -11.07 5.22
CA GLY A 199 -1.72 -11.50 5.50
C GLY A 199 -1.62 -13.04 5.64
N ALA A 200 -2.54 -13.66 6.38
CA ALA A 200 -2.60 -15.11 6.52
C ALA A 200 -2.95 -15.81 5.21
N SER A 201 -3.88 -15.26 4.43
CA SER A 201 -4.23 -15.78 3.10
C SER A 201 -3.06 -15.71 2.12
N LEU A 202 -2.27 -14.63 2.15
CA LEU A 202 -1.03 -14.49 1.37
C LEU A 202 0.00 -15.55 1.79
N GLY A 203 0.17 -15.75 3.11
CA GLY A 203 1.09 -16.76 3.65
C GLY A 203 0.69 -18.20 3.30
N ALA A 204 -0.59 -18.46 3.01
CA ALA A 204 -1.10 -19.76 2.59
C ALA A 204 -1.01 -19.99 1.07
N LEU A 205 -0.68 -18.98 0.27
CA LEU A 205 -0.52 -19.14 -1.18
C LEU A 205 0.67 -20.06 -1.50
N PRO A 206 0.52 -20.98 -2.46
CA PRO A 206 1.58 -21.92 -2.78
C PRO A 206 2.76 -21.23 -3.46
N LEU A 207 3.96 -21.45 -2.94
CA LEU A 207 5.23 -21.08 -3.59
C LEU A 207 5.65 -22.19 -4.59
N SER A 208 4.82 -22.44 -5.61
CA SER A 208 5.05 -23.47 -6.63
C SER A 208 5.48 -22.86 -7.97
N GLY A 209 6.00 -23.65 -8.88
CA GLY A 209 6.38 -23.20 -10.22
C GLY A 209 7.49 -22.14 -10.24
N GLY A 210 8.40 -22.16 -9.24
CA GLY A 210 9.50 -21.19 -9.12
C GLY A 210 9.10 -19.87 -8.50
N VAL A 211 7.87 -19.72 -7.99
CA VAL A 211 7.44 -18.54 -7.23
C VAL A 211 8.18 -18.52 -5.90
N SER A 212 8.82 -17.39 -5.57
CA SER A 212 9.56 -17.15 -4.32
C SER A 212 8.91 -16.11 -3.41
N GLY A 213 7.86 -15.44 -3.88
CA GLY A 213 7.10 -14.45 -3.15
C GLY A 213 6.11 -13.74 -4.06
N PHE A 214 5.49 -12.66 -3.59
CA PHE A 214 4.42 -11.96 -4.29
C PHE A 214 4.64 -10.45 -4.31
N SER A 215 4.33 -9.82 -5.44
CA SER A 215 4.01 -8.40 -5.50
C SER A 215 2.50 -8.23 -5.34
N CYS A 216 2.10 -7.43 -4.37
CA CYS A 216 0.70 -7.27 -3.99
C CYS A 216 0.23 -5.85 -4.26
N LEU A 217 -1.01 -5.71 -4.73
CA LEU A 217 -1.64 -4.43 -5.02
C LEU A 217 -3.10 -4.43 -4.55
N ALA A 218 -3.41 -3.59 -3.58
CA ALA A 218 -4.78 -3.31 -3.19
C ALA A 218 -5.28 -2.10 -3.97
N VAL A 219 -6.40 -2.26 -4.70
CA VAL A 219 -6.96 -1.26 -5.59
C VAL A 219 -8.38 -0.93 -5.17
N GLU A 220 -8.62 0.35 -4.89
CA GLU A 220 -9.98 0.87 -4.70
C GLU A 220 -10.63 1.06 -6.08
N SER A 221 -11.81 0.49 -6.25
CA SER A 221 -12.57 0.68 -7.49
C SER A 221 -13.12 2.10 -7.59
N LEU A 222 -13.07 2.67 -8.80
CA LEU A 222 -13.75 3.93 -9.12
C LEU A 222 -15.27 3.75 -9.27
N THR A 223 -15.72 2.51 -9.35
CA THR A 223 -17.16 2.19 -9.46
C THR A 223 -17.75 2.01 -8.06
N PRO A 224 -18.73 2.82 -7.66
CA PRO A 224 -19.38 2.68 -6.36
C PRO A 224 -19.97 1.28 -6.16
N GLY A 225 -19.81 0.73 -4.96
CA GLY A 225 -20.30 -0.60 -4.58
C GLY A 225 -19.47 -1.78 -5.07
N THR A 226 -18.36 -1.53 -5.76
CA THR A 226 -17.41 -2.60 -6.11
C THR A 226 -16.49 -2.87 -4.92
N PRO A 227 -16.38 -4.13 -4.47
CA PRO A 227 -15.48 -4.48 -3.36
C PRO A 227 -14.01 -4.19 -3.70
N LEU A 228 -13.25 -3.83 -2.68
CA LEU A 228 -11.81 -3.76 -2.76
C LEU A 228 -11.22 -5.12 -3.15
N ARG A 229 -10.24 -5.11 -4.04
CA ARG A 229 -9.48 -6.29 -4.45
C ARG A 229 -8.01 -6.14 -4.10
N VAL A 230 -7.44 -7.20 -3.54
CA VAL A 230 -6.00 -7.33 -3.34
C VAL A 230 -5.48 -8.35 -4.34
N HIS A 231 -4.71 -7.86 -5.31
CA HIS A 231 -4.06 -8.68 -6.32
C HIS A 231 -2.73 -9.18 -5.77
N ALA A 232 -2.48 -10.48 -5.80
CA ALA A 232 -1.21 -11.11 -5.47
C ALA A 232 -0.62 -11.73 -6.74
N LEU A 233 0.53 -11.23 -7.16
CA LEU A 233 1.25 -11.66 -8.36
C LEU A 233 2.50 -12.43 -7.94
N GLY A 234 2.55 -13.73 -8.25
CA GLY A 234 3.69 -14.58 -7.94
C GLY A 234 4.94 -14.14 -8.69
N ARG A 235 6.04 -13.99 -7.94
CA ARG A 235 7.33 -13.51 -8.43
C ARG A 235 8.37 -14.62 -8.42
N SER A 236 9.26 -14.57 -9.39
CA SER A 236 10.37 -15.51 -9.53
C SER A 236 11.66 -14.77 -9.86
N ALA A 237 12.78 -15.20 -9.30
CA ALA A 237 14.09 -14.65 -9.66
C ALA A 237 14.49 -14.92 -11.12
N ALA A 238 13.84 -15.90 -11.76
CA ALA A 238 14.10 -16.29 -13.15
C ALA A 238 13.04 -15.75 -14.13
N GLU A 239 12.16 -14.83 -13.70
CA GLU A 239 11.13 -14.27 -14.60
C GLU A 239 11.75 -13.38 -15.68
N GLU A 240 11.32 -13.57 -16.91
CA GLU A 240 11.74 -12.75 -18.06
C GLU A 240 10.93 -11.43 -18.15
N LEU A 241 9.66 -11.48 -17.74
CA LEU A 241 8.75 -10.36 -17.73
C LEU A 241 8.19 -10.14 -16.32
N ASN A 242 8.17 -8.89 -15.88
CA ASN A 242 7.54 -8.55 -14.62
C ASN A 242 6.01 -8.67 -14.73
N PRO A 243 5.34 -9.58 -14.00
CA PRO A 243 3.89 -9.79 -14.09
C PRO A 243 3.08 -8.56 -13.68
N VAL A 244 3.66 -7.64 -12.91
CA VAL A 244 3.02 -6.36 -12.55
C VAL A 244 2.75 -5.51 -13.79
N VAL A 245 3.59 -5.58 -14.83
CA VAL A 245 3.37 -4.86 -16.10
C VAL A 245 2.11 -5.35 -16.82
N GLU A 246 1.81 -6.64 -16.72
CA GLU A 246 0.58 -7.20 -17.30
C GLU A 246 -0.65 -6.73 -16.52
N LEU A 247 -0.53 -6.63 -15.21
CA LEU A 247 -1.59 -6.09 -14.36
C LEU A 247 -1.94 -4.64 -14.74
N PHE A 248 -0.97 -3.81 -15.14
CA PHE A 248 -1.23 -2.45 -15.63
C PHE A 248 -2.04 -2.38 -16.93
N ARG A 249 -2.09 -3.48 -17.68
CA ARG A 249 -2.93 -3.59 -18.88
C ARG A 249 -4.36 -4.01 -18.56
N SER A 250 -4.61 -4.51 -17.35
CA SER A 250 -5.95 -4.84 -16.88
C SER A 250 -6.77 -3.55 -16.73
N PRO A 251 -7.99 -3.47 -17.31
CA PRO A 251 -8.85 -2.28 -17.19
C PRO A 251 -9.13 -1.89 -15.73
N GLU A 252 -9.26 -2.88 -14.84
CA GLU A 252 -9.54 -2.65 -13.42
C GLU A 252 -8.39 -1.92 -12.71
N VAL A 253 -7.16 -2.26 -13.05
CA VAL A 253 -5.96 -1.69 -12.42
C VAL A 253 -5.49 -0.44 -13.15
N SER A 254 -5.55 -0.43 -14.48
CA SER A 254 -5.14 0.72 -15.26
C SER A 254 -5.96 1.96 -14.92
N LEU A 255 -7.27 1.83 -14.71
CA LEU A 255 -8.12 2.94 -14.26
C LEU A 255 -7.76 3.45 -12.86
N ALA A 256 -7.22 2.59 -12.01
CA ALA A 256 -6.82 2.97 -10.66
C ALA A 256 -5.37 3.49 -10.57
N LEU A 257 -4.52 3.16 -11.53
CA LEU A 257 -3.10 3.51 -11.55
C LEU A 257 -2.69 4.40 -12.74
N LEU A 258 -3.52 4.50 -13.75
CA LEU A 258 -3.39 5.44 -14.86
C LEU A 258 -4.20 6.70 -14.58
#